data_ea4c21398858df3c419eaa31573d1639
#
_entry.id   ea4c21398858df3c419eaa31573d1639
#
_cell.length_a   1.000
_cell.length_b   1.000
_cell.length_c   1.000
_cell.angle_alpha   90.00
_cell.angle_beta   90.00
_cell.angle_gamma   90.00
#
_symmetry.space_group_name_H-M   'P 1'
#
loop_
_entity.id
_entity.type
_entity.pdbx_description
1 polymer ?
#
loop_
_entity_poly.entity_id
_entity_poly.type
_entity_poly.pdbx_seq_one_letter_code
_entity_poly.pdbx_strand_id
1 'polypeptide(L)'
;MKDIFNKFGITLSPELSLKLDKFYSILIEENKKINLTRIVDKTEFYVKHILDSVLPFFQTKDLVMPKSILDIGSGAGFPGIVLALFFPEIQVILTESIGKKARFLELVKHTLELKNVEVINDRVEKIQNKQVDLVTARAVTDLTTLVRYALPKLNKHGKMCFYKAAKVVPEITEFKKTKLINLVKEIKLANFTLPFEMGERVCVWIEKK
;
A
#
# COMPACT_ATOMS: atom_id res chain seq x y z
N MET A 1 9.26 8.33 -17.98
CA MET A 1 8.79 8.03 -16.60
C MET A 1 9.46 8.90 -15.55
N LYS A 2 10.80 9.02 -15.54
CA LYS A 2 11.53 9.83 -14.53
C LYS A 2 10.97 11.25 -14.38
N ASP A 3 10.69 11.95 -15.49
CA ASP A 3 10.18 13.33 -15.46
C ASP A 3 8.82 13.47 -14.77
N ILE A 4 7.98 12.42 -14.83
CA ILE A 4 6.69 12.39 -14.16
C ILE A 4 6.90 12.35 -12.65
N PHE A 5 7.76 11.46 -12.16
CA PHE A 5 8.07 11.32 -10.74
C PHE A 5 8.77 12.58 -10.18
N ASN A 6 9.68 13.19 -10.96
CA ASN A 6 10.35 14.43 -10.58
C ASN A 6 9.38 15.58 -10.30
N LYS A 7 8.24 15.67 -11.04
CA LYS A 7 7.19 16.68 -10.79
C LYS A 7 6.57 16.56 -9.38
N PHE A 8 6.66 15.39 -8.77
CA PHE A 8 6.17 15.12 -7.41
C PHE A 8 7.30 15.10 -6.37
N GLY A 9 8.50 15.53 -6.74
CA GLY A 9 9.67 15.51 -5.86
C GLY A 9 10.27 14.11 -5.63
N ILE A 10 9.94 13.15 -6.50
CA ILE A 10 10.36 11.75 -6.37
C ILE A 10 11.44 11.46 -7.40
N THR A 11 12.64 11.14 -6.94
CA THR A 11 13.75 10.76 -7.81
C THR A 11 13.84 9.24 -7.95
N LEU A 12 13.79 8.75 -9.19
CA LEU A 12 14.03 7.34 -9.50
C LEU A 12 15.51 7.11 -9.84
N SER A 13 16.24 6.43 -8.95
CA SER A 13 17.59 5.98 -9.25
C SER A 13 17.61 4.99 -10.43
N PRO A 14 18.75 4.82 -11.13
CA PRO A 14 18.86 3.80 -12.18
C PRO A 14 18.55 2.38 -11.67
N GLU A 15 19.02 2.04 -10.48
CA GLU A 15 18.76 0.74 -9.86
C GLU A 15 17.27 0.52 -9.56
N LEU A 16 16.63 1.51 -8.91
CA LEU A 16 15.18 1.43 -8.63
C LEU A 16 14.38 1.32 -9.92
N SER A 17 14.74 2.09 -10.96
CA SER A 17 14.07 2.01 -12.26
C SER A 17 14.17 0.62 -12.88
N LEU A 18 15.33 -0.04 -12.79
CA LEU A 18 15.52 -1.42 -13.26
C LEU A 18 14.66 -2.42 -12.47
N LYS A 19 14.61 -2.29 -11.14
CA LYS A 19 13.75 -3.15 -10.30
C LYS A 19 12.26 -2.96 -10.62
N LEU A 20 11.81 -1.73 -10.85
CA LEU A 20 10.43 -1.44 -11.24
C LEU A 20 10.08 -2.01 -12.62
N ASP A 21 10.98 -1.89 -13.61
CA ASP A 21 10.80 -2.50 -14.93
C ASP A 21 10.76 -4.03 -14.85
N LYS A 22 11.60 -4.64 -14.01
CA LYS A 22 11.59 -6.08 -13.77
C LYS A 22 10.31 -6.51 -13.08
N PHE A 23 9.82 -5.73 -12.09
CA PHE A 23 8.52 -5.96 -11.44
C PHE A 23 7.37 -5.93 -12.46
N TYR A 24 7.36 -4.91 -13.34
CA TYR A 24 6.38 -4.84 -14.42
C TYR A 24 6.39 -6.10 -15.29
N SER A 25 7.56 -6.54 -15.74
CA SER A 25 7.69 -7.72 -16.60
C SER A 25 7.14 -8.98 -15.94
N ILE A 26 7.50 -9.22 -14.66
CA ILE A 26 6.99 -10.35 -13.88
C ILE A 26 5.47 -10.26 -13.72
N LEU A 27 4.95 -9.06 -13.39
CA LEU A 27 3.52 -8.84 -13.21
C LEU A 27 2.74 -9.19 -14.48
N ILE A 28 3.18 -8.71 -15.64
CA ILE A 28 2.49 -8.93 -16.92
C ILE A 28 2.54 -10.41 -17.32
N GLU A 29 3.66 -11.09 -17.08
CA GLU A 29 3.78 -12.51 -17.36
C GLU A 29 2.83 -13.34 -16.47
N GLU A 30 2.88 -13.13 -15.16
CA GLU A 30 2.04 -13.87 -14.21
C GLU A 30 0.54 -13.49 -14.32
N ASN A 31 0.24 -12.27 -14.75
CA ASN A 31 -1.14 -11.83 -14.96
C ASN A 31 -1.88 -12.64 -16.04
N LYS A 32 -1.13 -13.25 -16.99
CA LYS A 32 -1.70 -14.17 -17.98
C LYS A 32 -2.23 -15.48 -17.36
N LYS A 33 -1.69 -15.87 -16.19
CA LYS A 33 -2.02 -17.13 -15.49
C LYS A 33 -3.01 -16.92 -14.34
N ILE A 34 -2.87 -15.80 -13.65
CA ILE A 34 -3.69 -15.45 -12.47
C ILE A 34 -4.11 -14.00 -12.56
N ASN A 35 -5.38 -13.69 -12.48
CA ASN A 35 -5.90 -12.33 -12.57
C ASN A 35 -5.38 -11.45 -11.40
N LEU A 36 -4.25 -10.78 -11.62
CA LEU A 36 -3.59 -9.90 -10.65
C LEU A 36 -4.07 -8.46 -10.78
N THR A 37 -4.11 -7.95 -12.02
CA THR A 37 -4.49 -6.57 -12.32
C THR A 37 -5.15 -6.46 -13.69
N ARG A 38 -5.98 -5.42 -13.88
CA ARG A 38 -6.51 -5.02 -15.18
C ARG A 38 -5.58 -4.04 -15.91
N ILE A 39 -4.59 -3.49 -15.22
CA ILE A 39 -3.66 -2.51 -15.75
C ILE A 39 -2.49 -3.25 -16.37
N VAL A 40 -2.40 -3.23 -17.69
CA VAL A 40 -1.36 -3.90 -18.48
C VAL A 40 -0.49 -2.93 -19.28
N ASP A 41 -0.93 -1.69 -19.48
CA ASP A 41 -0.12 -0.64 -20.08
C ASP A 41 0.99 -0.19 -19.12
N LYS A 42 2.20 0.01 -19.65
CA LYS A 42 3.37 0.36 -18.85
C LYS A 42 3.25 1.76 -18.22
N THR A 43 2.67 2.72 -18.92
CA THR A 43 2.46 4.08 -18.39
C THR A 43 1.44 4.06 -17.26
N GLU A 44 0.32 3.35 -17.46
CA GLU A 44 -0.67 3.16 -16.42
C GLU A 44 -0.10 2.43 -15.20
N PHE A 45 0.75 1.41 -15.40
CA PHE A 45 1.44 0.73 -14.30
C PHE A 45 2.26 1.72 -13.47
N TYR A 46 3.09 2.53 -14.12
CA TYR A 46 3.92 3.52 -13.41
C TYR A 46 3.09 4.57 -12.68
N VAL A 47 1.97 5.01 -13.25
CA VAL A 47 1.13 6.06 -12.66
C VAL A 47 0.14 5.49 -11.64
N LYS A 48 -0.70 4.53 -12.06
CA LYS A 48 -1.80 4.01 -11.22
C LYS A 48 -1.37 2.98 -10.19
N HIS A 49 -0.15 2.43 -10.32
CA HIS A 49 0.38 1.47 -9.36
C HIS A 49 1.57 2.03 -8.62
N ILE A 50 2.65 2.44 -9.30
CA ILE A 50 3.87 2.86 -8.61
C ILE A 50 3.70 4.24 -7.96
N LEU A 51 3.40 5.27 -8.75
CA LEU A 51 3.24 6.63 -8.23
C LEU A 51 2.13 6.72 -7.19
N ASP A 52 0.96 6.13 -7.49
CA ASP A 52 -0.19 6.05 -6.57
C ASP A 52 0.20 5.46 -5.20
N SER A 53 1.06 4.42 -5.18
CA SER A 53 1.51 3.78 -3.95
C SER A 53 2.40 4.66 -3.08
N VAL A 54 3.23 5.51 -3.67
CA VAL A 54 4.24 6.28 -2.92
C VAL A 54 3.84 7.72 -2.63
N LEU A 55 2.91 8.30 -3.41
CA LEU A 55 2.47 9.70 -3.23
C LEU A 55 2.12 10.06 -1.78
N PRO A 56 1.39 9.22 -1.01
CA PRO A 56 1.06 9.53 0.38
C PRO A 56 2.29 9.77 1.25
N PHE A 57 3.42 9.12 0.94
CA PHE A 57 4.65 9.23 1.71
C PHE A 57 5.48 10.47 1.36
N PHE A 58 5.38 10.95 0.13
CA PHE A 58 6.11 12.12 -0.34
C PHE A 58 5.35 13.43 -0.17
N GLN A 59 4.02 13.38 -0.11
CA GLN A 59 3.18 14.59 -0.05
C GLN A 59 2.53 14.83 1.32
N THR A 60 2.58 13.90 2.25
CA THR A 60 2.10 14.13 3.61
C THR A 60 3.15 14.89 4.40
N LYS A 61 2.84 16.14 4.77
CA LYS A 61 3.71 16.97 5.60
C LYS A 61 3.92 16.32 6.97
N ASP A 62 5.13 16.45 7.50
CA ASP A 62 5.51 15.98 8.85
C ASP A 62 5.29 14.48 9.07
N LEU A 63 5.29 13.69 7.99
CA LEU A 63 5.21 12.25 8.10
C LEU A 63 6.52 11.69 8.67
N VAL A 64 6.44 11.19 9.90
CA VAL A 64 7.52 10.36 10.46
C VAL A 64 7.49 9.01 9.77
N MET A 65 8.58 8.65 9.11
CA MET A 65 8.68 7.37 8.40
C MET A 65 8.58 6.19 9.38
N PRO A 66 7.72 5.20 9.08
CA PRO A 66 7.60 4.01 9.92
C PRO A 66 8.85 3.12 9.77
N LYS A 67 9.15 2.33 10.78
CA LYS A 67 10.19 1.27 10.69
C LYS A 67 9.61 -0.04 10.16
N SER A 68 8.31 -0.21 10.30
CA SER A 68 7.59 -1.43 9.89
C SER A 68 6.22 -1.12 9.31
N ILE A 69 5.87 -1.83 8.23
CA ILE A 69 4.59 -1.72 7.54
C ILE A 69 3.96 -3.11 7.43
N LEU A 70 2.65 -3.19 7.65
CA LEU A 70 1.84 -4.34 7.30
C LEU A 70 0.83 -3.93 6.22
N ASP A 71 0.91 -4.57 5.07
CA ASP A 71 0.01 -4.33 3.95
C ASP A 71 -1.08 -5.40 3.91
N ILE A 72 -2.33 -4.97 4.09
CA ILE A 72 -3.49 -5.88 4.15
C ILE A 72 -4.01 -6.14 2.75
N GLY A 73 -4.05 -7.42 2.36
CA GLY A 73 -4.59 -7.84 1.07
C GLY A 73 -3.73 -7.32 -0.08
N SER A 74 -2.43 -7.56 -0.03
CA SER A 74 -1.43 -7.00 -0.95
C SER A 74 -1.67 -7.33 -2.43
N GLY A 75 -2.41 -8.39 -2.74
CA GLY A 75 -2.84 -8.74 -4.09
C GLY A 75 -1.70 -8.89 -5.08
N ALA A 76 -1.62 -7.93 -6.01
CA ALA A 76 -0.54 -7.82 -7.00
C ALA A 76 0.70 -7.07 -6.47
N GLY A 77 0.79 -6.88 -5.13
CA GLY A 77 1.94 -6.23 -4.48
C GLY A 77 1.80 -4.71 -4.29
N PHE A 78 0.59 -4.18 -4.33
CA PHE A 78 0.36 -2.74 -4.21
C PHE A 78 -0.51 -2.39 -2.99
N PRO A 79 -0.02 -1.48 -2.11
CA PRO A 79 1.20 -0.70 -2.22
C PRO A 79 2.47 -1.42 -1.75
N GLY A 80 2.39 -2.55 -1.06
CA GLY A 80 3.44 -3.13 -0.22
C GLY A 80 4.79 -3.38 -0.92
N ILE A 81 4.83 -4.05 -2.09
CA ILE A 81 6.08 -4.27 -2.86
C ILE A 81 6.70 -2.93 -3.29
N VAL A 82 5.87 -1.98 -3.69
CA VAL A 82 6.37 -0.66 -4.12
C VAL A 82 7.01 0.07 -2.94
N LEU A 83 6.37 0.05 -1.77
CA LEU A 83 6.92 0.65 -0.56
C LEU A 83 8.25 0.00 -0.15
N ALA A 84 8.34 -1.34 -0.25
CA ALA A 84 9.59 -2.05 0.03
C ALA A 84 10.73 -1.69 -0.93
N LEU A 85 10.41 -1.40 -2.20
CA LEU A 85 11.39 -0.98 -3.20
C LEU A 85 11.88 0.46 -2.98
N PHE A 86 10.98 1.36 -2.60
CA PHE A 86 11.31 2.77 -2.38
C PHE A 86 11.98 3.02 -1.02
N PHE A 87 11.70 2.20 -0.03
CA PHE A 87 12.16 2.35 1.35
C PHE A 87 12.79 1.04 1.84
N PRO A 88 13.99 0.68 1.36
CA PRO A 88 14.63 -0.61 1.65
C PRO A 88 14.98 -0.81 3.15
N GLU A 89 15.03 0.27 3.92
CA GLU A 89 15.23 0.24 5.37
C GLU A 89 13.97 -0.11 6.17
N ILE A 90 12.78 -0.03 5.55
CA ILE A 90 11.50 -0.34 6.19
C ILE A 90 11.19 -1.82 6.04
N GLN A 91 10.86 -2.50 7.14
CA GLN A 91 10.35 -3.87 7.09
C GLN A 91 8.90 -3.89 6.62
N VAL A 92 8.60 -4.64 5.56
CA VAL A 92 7.26 -4.72 4.98
C VAL A 92 6.72 -6.14 5.06
N ILE A 93 5.59 -6.29 5.74
CA ILE A 93 4.85 -7.54 5.85
C ILE A 93 3.67 -7.48 4.88
N LEU A 94 3.66 -8.38 3.90
CA LEU A 94 2.58 -8.50 2.91
C LEU A 94 1.63 -9.60 3.35
N THR A 95 0.33 -9.29 3.51
CA THR A 95 -0.67 -10.32 3.85
C THR A 95 -1.61 -10.55 2.67
N GLU A 96 -1.76 -11.80 2.28
CA GLU A 96 -2.63 -12.18 1.16
C GLU A 96 -3.26 -13.56 1.43
N SER A 97 -4.58 -13.63 1.42
CA SER A 97 -5.32 -14.85 1.73
C SER A 97 -5.42 -15.83 0.56
N ILE A 98 -5.26 -15.34 -0.67
CA ILE A 98 -5.36 -16.16 -1.88
C ILE A 98 -3.99 -16.75 -2.22
N GLY A 99 -3.82 -18.06 -2.04
CA GLY A 99 -2.54 -18.74 -2.16
C GLY A 99 -1.80 -18.50 -3.48
N LYS A 100 -2.51 -18.41 -4.62
CA LYS A 100 -1.86 -18.12 -5.91
C LYS A 100 -1.28 -16.69 -5.96
N LYS A 101 -1.92 -15.71 -5.31
CA LYS A 101 -1.40 -14.34 -5.20
C LYS A 101 -0.25 -14.26 -4.20
N ALA A 102 -0.33 -14.98 -3.08
CA ALA A 102 0.79 -15.07 -2.14
C ALA A 102 2.04 -15.67 -2.79
N ARG A 103 1.89 -16.73 -3.59
CA ARG A 103 3.01 -17.29 -4.38
C ARG A 103 3.60 -16.30 -5.37
N PHE A 104 2.76 -15.48 -6.01
CA PHE A 104 3.24 -14.37 -6.85
C PHE A 104 4.08 -13.36 -6.06
N LEU A 105 3.62 -12.97 -4.85
CA LEU A 105 4.38 -12.06 -3.99
C LEU A 105 5.74 -12.63 -3.58
N GLU A 106 5.80 -13.93 -3.26
CA GLU A 106 7.08 -14.61 -2.99
C GLU A 106 7.98 -14.65 -4.22
N LEU A 107 7.43 -14.91 -5.42
CA LEU A 107 8.19 -14.85 -6.66
C LEU A 107 8.80 -13.47 -6.87
N VAL A 108 8.02 -12.39 -6.70
CA VAL A 108 8.51 -11.00 -6.82
C VAL A 108 9.59 -10.72 -5.79
N LYS A 109 9.35 -11.07 -4.53
CA LYS A 109 10.32 -10.90 -3.43
C LYS A 109 11.67 -11.54 -3.77
N HIS A 110 11.66 -12.80 -4.19
CA HIS A 110 12.89 -13.51 -4.55
C HIS A 110 13.56 -12.95 -5.79
N THR A 111 12.79 -12.67 -6.86
CA THR A 111 13.34 -12.19 -8.13
C THR A 111 13.93 -10.77 -8.04
N LEU A 112 13.38 -9.93 -7.16
CA LEU A 112 13.88 -8.56 -6.91
C LEU A 112 14.82 -8.48 -5.69
N GLU A 113 15.09 -9.61 -5.03
CA GLU A 113 15.98 -9.72 -3.86
C GLU A 113 15.56 -8.78 -2.72
N LEU A 114 14.25 -8.72 -2.42
CA LEU A 114 13.70 -7.86 -1.38
C LEU A 114 13.92 -8.47 0.01
N LYS A 115 15.03 -8.13 0.65
CA LYS A 115 15.40 -8.64 1.99
C LYS A 115 14.53 -8.07 3.12
N ASN A 116 13.87 -6.96 2.86
CA ASN A 116 12.98 -6.25 3.79
C ASN A 116 11.51 -6.66 3.66
N VAL A 117 11.20 -7.75 2.94
CA VAL A 117 9.82 -8.22 2.73
C VAL A 117 9.59 -9.58 3.38
N GLU A 118 8.50 -9.69 4.12
CA GLU A 118 7.91 -10.95 4.61
C GLU A 118 6.54 -11.14 3.94
N VAL A 119 6.24 -12.33 3.43
CA VAL A 119 4.92 -12.65 2.86
C VAL A 119 4.21 -13.64 3.78
N ILE A 120 2.98 -13.33 4.16
CA ILE A 120 2.14 -14.21 4.99
C ILE A 120 0.89 -14.58 4.17
N ASN A 121 0.78 -15.87 3.85
CA ASN A 121 -0.40 -16.39 3.16
C ASN A 121 -1.47 -16.79 4.17
N ASP A 122 -2.16 -15.81 4.73
CA ASP A 122 -3.33 -16.02 5.58
C ASP A 122 -4.22 -14.75 5.58
N ARG A 123 -5.39 -14.87 6.19
CA ARG A 123 -6.24 -13.71 6.49
C ARG A 123 -5.63 -12.89 7.62
N VAL A 124 -5.64 -11.57 7.49
CA VAL A 124 -5.02 -10.66 8.47
C VAL A 124 -5.58 -10.84 9.90
N GLU A 125 -6.84 -11.24 10.03
CA GLU A 125 -7.48 -11.48 11.33
C GLU A 125 -6.81 -12.61 12.11
N LYS A 126 -6.28 -13.61 11.41
CA LYS A 126 -5.62 -14.79 12.01
C LYS A 126 -4.18 -14.55 12.40
N ILE A 127 -3.54 -13.51 11.86
CA ILE A 127 -2.14 -13.20 12.15
C ILE A 127 -2.04 -12.72 13.59
N GLN A 128 -1.25 -13.40 14.40
CA GLN A 128 -1.00 -13.05 15.79
C GLN A 128 0.45 -12.56 15.98
N ASN A 129 0.69 -11.84 17.09
CA ASN A 129 2.04 -11.42 17.52
C ASN A 129 2.84 -10.60 16.48
N LYS A 130 2.15 -9.90 15.59
CA LYS A 130 2.75 -8.94 14.66
C LYS A 130 2.19 -7.55 14.98
N GLN A 131 3.08 -6.66 15.43
CA GLN A 131 2.76 -5.25 15.62
C GLN A 131 3.72 -4.42 14.78
N VAL A 132 3.17 -3.41 14.11
CA VAL A 132 3.87 -2.54 13.16
C VAL A 132 3.57 -1.07 13.44
N ASP A 133 4.38 -0.19 12.87
CA ASP A 133 4.18 1.26 13.00
C ASP A 133 3.13 1.79 12.05
N LEU A 134 2.97 1.13 10.89
CA LEU A 134 1.99 1.53 9.88
C LEU A 134 1.27 0.31 9.29
N VAL A 135 -0.05 0.44 9.14
CA VAL A 135 -0.85 -0.50 8.35
C VAL A 135 -1.32 0.18 7.08
N THR A 136 -1.12 -0.47 5.93
CA THR A 136 -1.63 -0.02 4.63
C THR A 136 -2.68 -0.99 4.10
N ALA A 137 -3.57 -0.50 3.25
CA ALA A 137 -4.49 -1.32 2.46
C ALA A 137 -4.98 -0.56 1.23
N ARG A 138 -5.15 -1.28 0.10
CA ARG A 138 -5.71 -0.74 -1.13
C ARG A 138 -6.76 -1.68 -1.72
N ALA A 139 -7.99 -1.16 -1.94
CA ALA A 139 -9.07 -1.90 -2.60
C ALA A 139 -9.47 -3.24 -1.94
N VAL A 140 -9.44 -3.32 -0.60
CA VAL A 140 -9.74 -4.55 0.15
C VAL A 140 -11.20 -4.59 0.58
N THR A 141 -11.63 -3.63 1.43
CA THR A 141 -12.97 -3.58 2.00
C THR A 141 -13.32 -2.16 2.47
N ASP A 142 -14.45 -1.96 3.15
CA ASP A 142 -14.85 -0.69 3.75
C ASP A 142 -13.90 -0.22 4.87
N LEU A 143 -13.98 1.09 5.19
CA LEU A 143 -13.09 1.72 6.16
C LEU A 143 -13.23 1.12 7.57
N THR A 144 -14.46 0.87 8.02
CA THR A 144 -14.72 0.34 9.37
C THR A 144 -14.08 -1.02 9.57
N THR A 145 -14.23 -1.90 8.57
CA THR A 145 -13.64 -3.24 8.57
C THR A 145 -12.10 -3.15 8.53
N LEU A 146 -11.53 -2.28 7.69
CA LEU A 146 -10.07 -2.06 7.65
C LEU A 146 -9.52 -1.60 9.00
N VAL A 147 -10.17 -0.61 9.65
CA VAL A 147 -9.75 -0.14 10.97
C VAL A 147 -9.83 -1.26 12.01
N ARG A 148 -10.89 -2.08 11.98
CA ARG A 148 -11.03 -3.24 12.89
C ARG A 148 -9.88 -4.22 12.73
N TYR A 149 -9.43 -4.49 11.51
CA TYR A 149 -8.32 -5.39 11.24
C TYR A 149 -6.96 -4.79 11.61
N ALA A 150 -6.79 -3.50 11.37
CA ALA A 150 -5.52 -2.80 11.56
C ALA A 150 -5.20 -2.49 13.03
N LEU A 151 -6.19 -2.07 13.83
CA LEU A 151 -5.99 -1.63 15.22
C LEU A 151 -5.20 -2.63 16.09
N PRO A 152 -5.48 -3.95 16.05
CA PRO A 152 -4.73 -4.94 16.84
C PRO A 152 -3.29 -5.14 16.36
N LYS A 153 -2.98 -4.73 15.11
CA LYS A 153 -1.66 -4.90 14.48
C LYS A 153 -0.76 -3.70 14.67
N LEU A 154 -1.27 -2.61 15.22
CA LEU A 154 -0.52 -1.38 15.39
C LEU A 154 0.16 -1.29 16.76
N ASN A 155 1.41 -0.88 16.74
CA ASN A 155 2.11 -0.36 17.92
C ASN A 155 1.33 0.80 18.55
N LYS A 156 1.71 1.19 19.78
CA LYS A 156 1.17 2.40 20.40
C LYS A 156 1.51 3.61 19.52
N HIS A 157 0.51 4.47 19.24
CA HIS A 157 0.61 5.61 18.33
C HIS A 157 0.92 5.24 16.86
N GLY A 158 0.75 3.96 16.50
CA GLY A 158 0.86 3.52 15.12
C GLY A 158 -0.22 4.13 14.24
N LYS A 159 0.05 4.17 12.93
CA LYS A 159 -0.82 4.82 11.94
C LYS A 159 -1.40 3.83 10.94
N MET A 160 -2.46 4.22 10.29
CA MET A 160 -3.05 3.54 9.14
C MET A 160 -3.04 4.50 7.95
N CYS A 161 -2.75 3.99 6.76
CA CYS A 161 -2.85 4.71 5.49
C CYS A 161 -3.66 3.86 4.52
N PHE A 162 -4.94 4.22 4.32
CA PHE A 162 -5.83 3.49 3.44
C PHE A 162 -6.06 4.23 2.14
N TYR A 163 -5.75 3.56 1.03
CA TYR A 163 -5.91 4.08 -0.32
C TYR A 163 -7.36 3.90 -0.76
N LYS A 164 -8.05 5.00 -0.95
CA LYS A 164 -9.47 5.04 -1.26
C LYS A 164 -9.76 5.86 -2.54
N ALA A 165 -10.93 5.66 -3.10
CA ALA A 165 -11.45 6.52 -4.14
C ALA A 165 -11.95 7.86 -3.58
N ALA A 166 -12.14 8.87 -4.43
CA ALA A 166 -12.57 10.21 -4.04
C ALA A 166 -13.87 10.23 -3.20
N LYS A 167 -14.74 9.22 -3.35
CA LYS A 167 -16.02 9.12 -2.62
C LYS A 167 -15.90 8.44 -1.24
N VAL A 168 -14.85 8.70 -0.47
CA VAL A 168 -14.63 8.06 0.84
C VAL A 168 -15.42 8.69 2.01
N VAL A 169 -15.97 9.89 1.82
CA VAL A 169 -16.67 10.63 2.88
C VAL A 169 -17.81 9.83 3.54
N PRO A 170 -18.68 9.12 2.81
CA PRO A 170 -19.69 8.27 3.42
C PRO A 170 -19.10 7.17 4.33
N GLU A 171 -18.02 6.51 3.92
CA GLU A 171 -17.36 5.48 4.74
C GLU A 171 -16.82 6.06 6.05
N ILE A 172 -16.27 7.29 6.01
CA ILE A 172 -15.78 7.98 7.20
C ILE A 172 -16.94 8.34 8.12
N THR A 173 -18.08 8.77 7.56
CA THR A 173 -19.28 9.10 8.34
C THR A 173 -19.81 7.86 9.07
N GLU A 174 -19.89 6.74 8.39
CA GLU A 174 -20.32 5.47 9.01
C GLU A 174 -19.29 4.99 10.06
N PHE A 175 -18.00 5.08 9.77
CA PHE A 175 -16.97 4.74 10.74
C PHE A 175 -17.08 5.57 12.04
N LYS A 176 -17.32 6.87 11.92
CA LYS A 176 -17.47 7.75 13.09
C LYS A 176 -18.64 7.39 14.01
N LYS A 177 -19.64 6.66 13.54
CA LYS A 177 -20.74 6.17 14.35
C LYS A 177 -20.38 4.92 15.16
N THR A 178 -19.26 4.28 14.89
CA THR A 178 -18.84 3.05 15.57
C THR A 178 -18.07 3.32 16.84
N LYS A 179 -18.07 2.37 17.79
CA LYS A 179 -17.25 2.46 19.01
C LYS A 179 -15.74 2.51 18.74
N LEU A 180 -15.29 2.09 17.55
CA LEU A 180 -13.87 2.10 17.16
C LEU A 180 -13.30 3.51 17.09
N ILE A 181 -14.12 4.54 16.87
CA ILE A 181 -13.68 5.94 16.89
C ILE A 181 -13.01 6.33 18.20
N ASN A 182 -13.41 5.72 19.32
CA ASN A 182 -12.83 5.99 20.63
C ASN A 182 -11.37 5.54 20.76
N LEU A 183 -10.91 4.65 19.88
CA LEU A 183 -9.53 4.14 19.81
C LEU A 183 -8.65 4.94 18.84
N VAL A 184 -9.23 5.92 18.16
CA VAL A 184 -8.57 6.76 17.15
C VAL A 184 -8.32 8.16 17.74
N LYS A 185 -7.12 8.65 17.55
CA LYS A 185 -6.71 9.99 17.95
C LYS A 185 -7.08 11.03 16.89
N GLU A 186 -6.79 10.71 15.63
CA GLU A 186 -6.95 11.64 14.52
C GLU A 186 -7.29 10.91 13.20
N ILE A 187 -8.03 11.60 12.32
CA ILE A 187 -8.29 11.19 10.93
C ILE A 187 -7.94 12.36 10.02
N LYS A 188 -7.03 12.16 9.10
CA LYS A 188 -6.65 13.14 8.07
C LYS A 188 -6.90 12.59 6.67
N LEU A 189 -7.30 13.45 5.74
CA LEU A 189 -7.43 13.12 4.33
C LEU A 189 -6.32 13.80 3.55
N ALA A 190 -5.62 13.01 2.73
CA ALA A 190 -4.66 13.50 1.78
C ALA A 190 -5.21 13.22 0.37
N ASN A 191 -5.47 14.29 -0.39
CA ASN A 191 -6.01 14.22 -1.73
C ASN A 191 -4.88 14.39 -2.74
N PHE A 192 -4.87 13.55 -3.78
CA PHE A 192 -3.88 13.59 -4.86
C PHE A 192 -4.57 13.50 -6.20
N THR A 193 -4.00 14.16 -7.20
CA THR A 193 -4.40 14.02 -8.60
C THR A 193 -3.28 13.31 -9.34
N LEU A 194 -3.61 12.18 -9.96
CA LEU A 194 -2.67 11.46 -10.80
C LEU A 194 -2.51 12.16 -12.16
N PRO A 195 -1.29 12.20 -12.73
CA PRO A 195 -1.06 12.81 -14.04
C PRO A 195 -1.86 12.09 -15.14
N PHE A 196 -1.95 12.75 -16.32
CA PHE A 196 -2.67 12.25 -17.50
C PHE A 196 -4.16 11.96 -17.24
N GLU A 197 -4.80 12.77 -16.39
CA GLU A 197 -6.23 12.61 -16.05
C GLU A 197 -6.56 11.20 -15.52
N MET A 198 -5.58 10.49 -14.94
CA MET A 198 -5.74 9.13 -14.44
C MET A 198 -6.50 9.04 -13.11
N GLY A 199 -7.10 10.17 -12.71
CA GLY A 199 -8.11 10.28 -11.66
C GLY A 199 -7.56 10.82 -10.34
N GLU A 200 -8.51 11.12 -9.47
CA GLU A 200 -8.26 11.59 -8.12
C GLU A 200 -8.11 10.41 -7.16
N ARG A 201 -7.30 10.60 -6.14
CA ARG A 201 -7.04 9.63 -5.06
C ARG A 201 -7.18 10.29 -3.72
N VAL A 202 -7.62 9.52 -2.76
CA VAL A 202 -7.69 9.94 -1.36
C VAL A 202 -7.00 8.88 -0.51
N CYS A 203 -6.04 9.31 0.30
CA CYS A 203 -5.53 8.48 1.38
C CYS A 203 -6.12 8.92 2.71
N VAL A 204 -6.69 7.97 3.43
CA VAL A 204 -7.22 8.17 4.77
C VAL A 204 -6.14 7.79 5.75
N TRP A 205 -5.54 8.80 6.39
CA TRP A 205 -4.60 8.62 7.49
C TRP A 205 -5.35 8.58 8.80
N ILE A 206 -5.08 7.57 9.61
CA ILE A 206 -5.69 7.39 10.93
C ILE A 206 -4.58 7.11 11.94
N GLU A 207 -4.55 7.86 13.06
CA GLU A 207 -3.61 7.62 14.17
C GLU A 207 -4.33 6.93 15.31
N LYS A 208 -3.74 5.83 15.81
CA LYS A 208 -4.20 5.12 17.02
C LYS A 208 -3.85 5.94 18.28
N LYS A 209 -4.71 5.90 19.30
CA LYS A 209 -4.45 6.47 20.62
C LYS A 209 -3.35 5.75 21.37
#